data_789fafd3134340797ac2a302a4424c0c
#
_entry.id   789fafd3134340797ac2a302a4424c0c
#
_cell.length_a   1.000
_cell.length_b   1.000
_cell.length_c   1.000
_cell.angle_alpha   90.00
_cell.angle_beta   90.00
_cell.angle_gamma   90.00
#
_symmetry.space_group_name_H-M   'P 1'
#
loop_
_entity.id
_entity.type
_entity.pdbx_description
1 polymer ?
#
loop_
_entity_poly.entity_id
_entity_poly.type
_entity_poly.pdbx_seq_one_letter_code
_entity_poly.pdbx_strand_id
1 'polypeptide(L)'
;MENAYAVSRFLLSGSGGQGVITMAILLAEAAVKYEGLVAVQSQSYGPEARGGATRSDVILSHKAIYYPKVEQPNILVALTDAACAKYLPLIRPGGLCIYDTELVHPGRKVEAQFKGLPLWGAVRERLGSAVSYNVAVLGALVTLTGAVRIGSIEMVLAERFPAAHHEGNLRALHLGVELAEPLSD
;
A
#
# COMPACT_ATOMS: atom_id res chain seq x y z
N MET A 1 8.62 4.01 -15.68
CA MET A 1 9.24 2.67 -15.46
C MET A 1 8.23 1.60 -15.86
N GLU A 2 8.62 0.66 -16.68
CA GLU A 2 7.79 -0.47 -17.06
C GLU A 2 7.66 -1.38 -15.83
N ASN A 3 6.43 -1.75 -15.44
CA ASN A 3 6.20 -2.59 -14.26
C ASN A 3 6.99 -3.90 -14.40
N ALA A 4 8.00 -4.10 -13.55
CA ALA A 4 8.92 -5.23 -13.62
C ALA A 4 8.23 -6.61 -13.48
N TYR A 5 6.93 -6.63 -13.12
CA TYR A 5 6.17 -7.85 -12.89
C TYR A 5 4.99 -7.97 -13.86
N ALA A 6 4.92 -9.05 -14.62
CA ALA A 6 3.74 -9.37 -15.44
C ALA A 6 2.45 -9.50 -14.58
N VAL A 7 2.59 -9.84 -13.31
CA VAL A 7 1.54 -9.89 -12.28
C VAL A 7 2.11 -9.33 -10.98
N SER A 8 1.56 -8.23 -10.51
CA SER A 8 1.93 -7.63 -9.23
C SER A 8 1.04 -8.14 -8.10
N ARG A 9 1.66 -8.62 -7.03
CA ARG A 9 0.99 -9.16 -5.84
C ARG A 9 1.37 -8.34 -4.63
N PHE A 10 0.40 -7.62 -4.10
CA PHE A 10 0.54 -6.75 -2.93
C PHE A 10 -0.06 -7.44 -1.71
N LEU A 11 0.66 -7.42 -0.62
CA LEU A 11 0.17 -7.71 0.71
C LEU A 11 0.28 -6.45 1.55
N LEU A 12 -0.85 -5.89 1.94
CA LEU A 12 -0.92 -4.68 2.75
C LEU A 12 -1.34 -5.09 4.16
N SER A 13 -0.59 -4.66 5.17
CA SER A 13 -0.85 -5.08 6.55
C SER A 13 -0.48 -4.00 7.56
N GLY A 14 -1.29 -3.95 8.63
CA GLY A 14 -1.14 -3.00 9.72
C GLY A 14 -2.10 -3.35 10.85
N SER A 15 -2.39 -2.39 11.72
CA SER A 15 -3.42 -2.52 12.76
C SER A 15 -4.79 -2.11 12.26
N GLY A 16 -5.83 -2.52 13.00
CA GLY A 16 -7.18 -1.99 12.80
C GLY A 16 -7.18 -0.45 12.92
N GLY A 17 -7.91 0.21 12.04
CA GLY A 17 -7.99 1.69 11.99
C GLY A 17 -6.93 2.37 11.11
N GLN A 18 -5.85 1.71 10.68
CA GLN A 18 -4.85 2.28 9.78
C GLN A 18 -5.28 2.34 8.29
N GLY A 19 -6.53 1.97 7.97
CA GLY A 19 -7.08 2.11 6.62
C GLY A 19 -6.49 1.16 5.56
N VAL A 20 -5.90 0.04 5.98
CA VAL A 20 -5.26 -0.96 5.09
C VAL A 20 -6.23 -1.47 4.01
N ILE A 21 -7.46 -1.77 4.39
CA ILE A 21 -8.49 -2.25 3.46
C ILE A 21 -8.88 -1.17 2.45
N THR A 22 -9.06 0.07 2.93
CA THR A 22 -9.37 1.22 2.06
C THR A 22 -8.27 1.45 1.04
N MET A 23 -7.02 1.40 1.46
CA MET A 23 -5.86 1.54 0.57
C MET A 23 -5.86 0.47 -0.53
N ALA A 24 -6.12 -0.79 -0.18
CA ALA A 24 -6.20 -1.89 -1.13
C ALA A 24 -7.35 -1.72 -2.15
N ILE A 25 -8.50 -1.25 -1.70
CA ILE A 25 -9.66 -0.97 -2.56
C ILE A 25 -9.33 0.17 -3.53
N LEU A 26 -8.76 1.27 -3.05
CA LEU A 26 -8.39 2.42 -3.89
C LEU A 26 -7.39 2.02 -4.98
N LEU A 27 -6.38 1.22 -4.63
CA LEU A 27 -5.40 0.70 -5.59
C LEU A 27 -6.06 -0.18 -6.67
N ALA A 28 -6.92 -1.10 -6.26
CA ALA A 28 -7.62 -2.00 -7.17
C ALA A 28 -8.61 -1.25 -8.09
N GLU A 29 -9.37 -0.30 -7.56
CA GLU A 29 -10.29 0.54 -8.34
C GLU A 29 -9.54 1.39 -9.37
N ALA A 30 -8.44 2.03 -9.00
CA ALA A 30 -7.61 2.81 -9.92
C ALA A 30 -7.08 1.94 -11.06
N ALA A 31 -6.58 0.76 -10.75
CA ALA A 31 -6.06 -0.18 -11.73
C ALA A 31 -7.14 -0.61 -12.76
N VAL A 32 -8.35 -0.91 -12.30
CA VAL A 32 -9.44 -1.37 -13.18
C VAL A 32 -10.05 -0.22 -13.97
N LYS A 33 -10.35 0.90 -13.32
CA LYS A 33 -11.08 2.00 -13.95
C LYS A 33 -10.23 2.81 -14.92
N TYR A 34 -8.94 2.99 -14.64
CA TYR A 34 -8.11 3.98 -15.32
C TYR A 34 -6.85 3.44 -15.97
N GLU A 35 -6.43 2.19 -15.64
CA GLU A 35 -5.21 1.59 -16.19
C GLU A 35 -5.49 0.41 -17.12
N GLY A 36 -6.77 0.00 -17.27
CA GLY A 36 -7.12 -1.15 -18.08
C GLY A 36 -6.59 -2.49 -17.55
N LEU A 37 -6.27 -2.55 -16.25
CA LEU A 37 -5.79 -3.76 -15.60
C LEU A 37 -6.95 -4.61 -15.08
N VAL A 38 -6.69 -5.90 -14.94
CA VAL A 38 -7.52 -6.80 -14.13
C VAL A 38 -7.01 -6.75 -12.70
N ALA A 39 -7.90 -6.62 -11.73
CA ALA A 39 -7.56 -6.60 -10.32
C ALA A 39 -8.41 -7.61 -9.52
N VAL A 40 -7.78 -8.22 -8.53
CA VAL A 40 -8.46 -8.95 -7.46
C VAL A 40 -8.03 -8.35 -6.14
N GLN A 41 -9.01 -7.93 -5.34
CA GLN A 41 -8.79 -7.49 -3.96
C GLN A 41 -9.47 -8.49 -3.03
N SER A 42 -8.75 -8.92 -2.01
CA SER A 42 -9.28 -9.78 -0.96
C SER A 42 -8.80 -9.32 0.40
N GLN A 43 -9.59 -9.63 1.44
CA GLN A 43 -9.25 -9.30 2.82
C GLN A 43 -9.39 -10.55 3.69
N SER A 44 -8.47 -10.72 4.62
CA SER A 44 -8.54 -11.81 5.57
C SER A 44 -9.21 -11.33 6.86
N TYR A 45 -10.41 -11.85 7.11
CA TYR A 45 -11.11 -11.72 8.39
C TYR A 45 -10.73 -12.94 9.25
N GLY A 46 -9.60 -12.85 9.95
CA GLY A 46 -9.23 -13.89 10.92
C GLY A 46 -9.67 -13.54 12.34
N PRO A 47 -9.63 -14.48 13.31
CA PRO A 47 -9.83 -14.20 14.75
C PRO A 47 -8.83 -13.15 15.28
N GLU A 48 -7.87 -12.77 14.51
CA GLU A 48 -6.85 -11.74 14.72
C GLU A 48 -7.40 -10.30 14.64
N ALA A 49 -8.66 -10.10 14.20
CA ALA A 49 -9.33 -8.78 14.22
C ALA A 49 -9.45 -8.17 15.64
N ARG A 50 -9.13 -8.94 16.68
CA ARG A 50 -9.11 -8.49 18.09
C ARG A 50 -7.71 -8.17 18.62
N GLY A 51 -6.85 -7.58 17.80
CA GLY A 51 -5.49 -7.13 18.21
C GLY A 51 -4.35 -7.70 17.38
N GLY A 52 -4.64 -8.43 16.29
CA GLY A 52 -3.64 -8.91 15.34
C GLY A 52 -3.46 -7.98 14.12
N ALA A 53 -2.51 -8.31 13.26
CA ALA A 53 -2.26 -7.59 12.03
C ALA A 53 -3.42 -7.80 11.03
N THR A 54 -4.08 -6.71 10.61
CA THR A 54 -5.03 -6.76 9.50
C THR A 54 -4.29 -7.07 8.20
N ARG A 55 -4.94 -7.75 7.27
CA ARG A 55 -4.36 -8.07 5.97
C ARG A 55 -5.36 -7.76 4.85
N SER A 56 -4.89 -7.10 3.82
CA SER A 56 -5.58 -6.98 2.55
C SER A 56 -4.62 -7.26 1.41
N ASP A 57 -5.05 -8.10 0.48
CA ASP A 57 -4.27 -8.50 -0.68
C ASP A 57 -4.80 -7.82 -1.93
N VAL A 58 -3.91 -7.43 -2.84
CA VAL A 58 -4.27 -6.96 -4.18
C VAL A 58 -3.39 -7.68 -5.21
N ILE A 59 -4.02 -8.16 -6.27
CA ILE A 59 -3.32 -8.71 -7.43
C ILE A 59 -3.70 -7.85 -8.64
N LEU A 60 -2.70 -7.32 -9.34
CA LEU A 60 -2.88 -6.56 -10.58
C LEU A 60 -2.21 -7.31 -11.73
N SER A 61 -2.91 -7.37 -12.88
CA SER A 61 -2.44 -8.09 -14.07
C SER A 61 -3.03 -7.50 -15.35
N HIS A 62 -2.30 -7.58 -16.46
CA HIS A 62 -2.83 -7.34 -17.80
C HIS A 62 -3.64 -8.53 -18.35
N LYS A 63 -3.63 -9.68 -17.66
CA LYS A 63 -4.30 -10.93 -18.07
C LYS A 63 -5.25 -11.40 -16.97
N ALA A 64 -6.15 -12.31 -17.32
CA ALA A 64 -7.06 -12.93 -16.38
C ALA A 64 -6.32 -13.55 -15.19
N ILE A 65 -6.85 -13.35 -13.97
CA ILE A 65 -6.31 -13.85 -12.71
C ILE A 65 -7.08 -15.10 -12.32
N TYR A 66 -6.49 -16.27 -12.50
CA TYR A 66 -7.13 -17.55 -12.18
C TYR A 66 -6.93 -18.00 -10.74
N TYR A 67 -5.90 -17.46 -10.06
CA TYR A 67 -5.60 -17.80 -8.66
C TYR A 67 -5.60 -16.52 -7.79
N PRO A 68 -6.71 -16.24 -7.11
CA PRO A 68 -6.94 -14.97 -6.41
C PRO A 68 -6.34 -14.91 -4.99
N LYS A 69 -5.21 -15.60 -4.75
CA LYS A 69 -4.53 -15.59 -3.44
C LYS A 69 -3.11 -15.05 -3.57
N VAL A 70 -2.68 -14.30 -2.57
CA VAL A 70 -1.31 -13.82 -2.43
C VAL A 70 -0.60 -14.67 -1.36
N GLU A 71 0.15 -15.67 -1.80
CA GLU A 71 0.97 -16.52 -0.91
C GLU A 71 2.37 -15.96 -0.77
N GLN A 72 2.97 -15.50 -1.88
CA GLN A 72 4.28 -14.88 -1.94
C GLN A 72 4.15 -13.50 -2.60
N PRO A 73 4.00 -12.41 -1.82
CA PRO A 73 3.87 -11.08 -2.38
C PRO A 73 5.17 -10.61 -3.04
N ASN A 74 5.03 -9.85 -4.14
CA ASN A 74 6.13 -9.07 -4.71
C ASN A 74 6.36 -7.80 -3.88
N ILE A 75 5.25 -7.25 -3.35
CA ILE A 75 5.23 -6.00 -2.60
C ILE A 75 4.53 -6.25 -1.26
N LEU A 76 5.23 -5.96 -0.17
CA LEU A 76 4.72 -5.95 1.19
C LEU A 76 4.67 -4.50 1.68
N VAL A 77 3.51 -4.06 2.19
CA VAL A 77 3.41 -2.84 2.99
C VAL A 77 3.17 -3.26 4.43
N ALA A 78 4.09 -2.95 5.32
CA ALA A 78 4.01 -3.26 6.74
C ALA A 78 3.94 -1.97 7.58
N LEU A 79 2.82 -1.76 8.28
CA LEU A 79 2.56 -0.54 9.05
C LEU A 79 2.63 -0.76 10.57
N THR A 80 3.01 -1.96 11.02
CA THR A 80 3.29 -2.27 12.43
C THR A 80 4.37 -3.34 12.51
N ASP A 81 5.09 -3.40 13.64
CA ASP A 81 6.08 -4.46 13.92
C ASP A 81 5.47 -5.85 13.82
N ALA A 82 4.23 -6.03 14.33
CA ALA A 82 3.51 -7.30 14.26
C ALA A 82 3.22 -7.72 12.81
N ALA A 83 2.80 -6.76 11.95
CA ALA A 83 2.58 -7.00 10.53
C ALA A 83 3.89 -7.38 9.82
N CYS A 84 4.96 -6.64 10.10
CA CYS A 84 6.28 -6.92 9.54
C CYS A 84 6.78 -8.31 9.95
N ALA A 85 6.78 -8.63 11.25
CA ALA A 85 7.24 -9.92 11.75
C ALA A 85 6.47 -11.11 11.14
N LYS A 86 5.17 -10.94 10.95
CA LYS A 86 4.29 -11.99 10.42
C LYS A 86 4.44 -12.21 8.92
N TYR A 87 4.49 -11.12 8.13
CA TYR A 87 4.36 -11.22 6.68
C TYR A 87 5.67 -11.04 5.90
N LEU A 88 6.70 -10.45 6.51
CA LEU A 88 8.01 -10.34 5.87
C LEU A 88 8.60 -11.69 5.42
N PRO A 89 8.44 -12.81 6.17
CA PRO A 89 8.90 -14.12 5.73
C PRO A 89 8.22 -14.67 4.47
N LEU A 90 7.07 -14.11 4.09
CA LEU A 90 6.31 -14.54 2.91
C LEU A 90 6.72 -13.79 1.64
N ILE A 91 7.49 -12.70 1.77
CA ILE A 91 7.92 -11.94 0.60
C ILE A 91 8.79 -12.82 -0.29
N ARG A 92 8.56 -12.75 -1.60
CA ARG A 92 9.38 -13.50 -2.53
C ARG A 92 10.79 -12.88 -2.64
N PRO A 93 11.82 -13.66 -2.93
CA PRO A 93 13.17 -13.16 -3.14
C PRO A 93 13.19 -12.00 -4.14
N GLY A 94 13.90 -10.92 -3.80
CA GLY A 94 13.95 -9.68 -4.60
C GLY A 94 12.69 -8.81 -4.51
N GLY A 95 11.71 -9.17 -3.69
CA GLY A 95 10.50 -8.38 -3.48
C GLY A 95 10.76 -7.09 -2.72
N LEU A 96 9.80 -6.17 -2.74
CA LEU A 96 9.86 -4.85 -2.12
C LEU A 96 9.06 -4.81 -0.81
N CYS A 97 9.72 -4.47 0.30
CA CYS A 97 9.10 -4.19 1.58
C CYS A 97 9.08 -2.68 1.84
N ILE A 98 7.89 -2.10 1.86
CA ILE A 98 7.65 -0.69 2.21
C ILE A 98 7.16 -0.65 3.66
N TYR A 99 7.75 0.20 4.49
CA TYR A 99 7.39 0.29 5.90
C TYR A 99 7.53 1.72 6.43
N ASP A 100 6.80 2.01 7.50
CA ASP A 100 6.92 3.27 8.21
C ASP A 100 8.06 3.17 9.23
N THR A 101 9.05 4.05 9.14
CA THR A 101 10.26 4.01 9.99
C THR A 101 10.02 4.38 11.45
N GLU A 102 8.89 5.03 11.77
CA GLU A 102 8.52 5.35 13.14
C GLU A 102 7.73 4.24 13.82
N LEU A 103 7.07 3.37 13.03
CA LEU A 103 6.15 2.34 13.53
C LEU A 103 6.69 0.91 13.37
N VAL A 104 7.75 0.73 12.55
CA VAL A 104 8.23 -0.60 12.16
C VAL A 104 9.74 -0.67 12.20
N HIS A 105 10.24 -1.68 12.88
CA HIS A 105 11.67 -1.99 13.01
C HIS A 105 11.93 -3.39 12.43
N PRO A 106 12.27 -3.52 11.13
CA PRO A 106 12.48 -4.81 10.51
C PRO A 106 13.62 -5.58 11.19
N GLY A 107 13.27 -6.56 12.03
CA GLY A 107 14.23 -7.34 12.82
C GLY A 107 14.78 -8.58 12.12
N ARG A 108 14.27 -8.93 10.92
CA ARG A 108 14.62 -10.16 10.21
C ARG A 108 15.30 -9.85 8.88
N LYS A 109 16.41 -10.53 8.62
CA LYS A 109 17.07 -10.47 7.30
C LYS A 109 16.34 -11.43 6.35
N VAL A 110 15.82 -10.89 5.26
CA VAL A 110 15.26 -11.63 4.13
C VAL A 110 15.86 -11.05 2.84
N GLU A 111 15.82 -11.80 1.76
CA GLU A 111 16.26 -11.33 0.45
C GLU A 111 15.16 -10.43 -0.16
N ALA A 112 15.08 -9.20 0.30
CA ALA A 112 14.13 -8.20 -0.14
C ALA A 112 14.77 -6.81 -0.19
N GLN A 113 14.19 -5.92 -0.98
CA GLN A 113 14.50 -4.50 -0.97
C GLN A 113 13.66 -3.83 0.13
N PHE A 114 14.29 -2.99 0.95
CA PHE A 114 13.61 -2.28 2.02
C PHE A 114 13.56 -0.79 1.71
N LYS A 115 12.36 -0.23 1.70
CA LYS A 115 12.11 1.22 1.54
C LYS A 115 11.35 1.70 2.78
N GLY A 116 12.08 2.31 3.71
CA GLY A 116 11.53 2.89 4.94
C GLY A 116 11.25 4.37 4.77
N LEU A 117 10.07 4.82 5.19
CA LEU A 117 9.62 6.21 5.06
C LEU A 117 9.04 6.72 6.39
N PRO A 118 9.29 7.95 6.80
CA PRO A 118 8.76 8.54 8.05
C PRO A 118 7.34 9.09 7.84
N LEU A 119 6.42 8.22 7.36
CA LEU A 119 5.09 8.66 6.91
C LEU A 119 4.19 9.11 8.05
N TRP A 120 4.22 8.41 9.19
CA TRP A 120 3.37 8.71 10.34
C TRP A 120 3.66 10.10 10.91
N GLY A 121 4.93 10.40 11.17
CA GLY A 121 5.35 11.70 11.68
C GLY A 121 5.06 12.82 10.68
N ALA A 122 5.42 12.62 9.42
CA ALA A 122 5.19 13.62 8.37
C ALA A 122 3.71 13.96 8.19
N VAL A 123 2.82 12.96 8.22
CA VAL A 123 1.36 13.17 8.13
C VAL A 123 0.85 13.96 9.35
N ARG A 124 1.27 13.61 10.56
CA ARG A 124 0.86 14.33 11.77
C ARG A 124 1.36 15.77 11.80
N GLU A 125 2.61 15.98 11.44
CA GLU A 125 3.26 17.30 11.47
C GLU A 125 2.72 18.23 10.38
N ARG A 126 2.61 17.73 9.14
CA ARG A 126 2.30 18.56 7.97
C ARG A 126 0.80 18.66 7.66
N LEU A 127 -0.01 17.67 8.08
CA LEU A 127 -1.46 17.66 7.84
C LEU A 127 -2.30 17.85 9.11
N GLY A 128 -1.68 17.78 10.28
CA GLY A 128 -2.33 18.00 11.58
C GLY A 128 -3.32 16.89 11.98
N SER A 129 -3.45 15.83 11.18
CA SER A 129 -4.39 14.73 11.43
C SER A 129 -3.90 13.43 10.80
N ALA A 130 -4.05 12.33 11.52
CA ALA A 130 -3.70 10.99 11.02
C ALA A 130 -4.79 10.34 10.15
N VAL A 131 -5.92 10.99 9.92
CA VAL A 131 -7.07 10.40 9.21
C VAL A 131 -6.73 9.95 7.79
N SER A 132 -5.87 10.69 7.09
CA SER A 132 -5.45 10.36 5.72
C SER A 132 -4.09 9.66 5.64
N TYR A 133 -3.63 9.05 6.73
CA TYR A 133 -2.34 8.32 6.76
C TYR A 133 -2.28 7.23 5.69
N ASN A 134 -3.32 6.43 5.55
CA ASN A 134 -3.41 5.39 4.52
C ASN A 134 -3.30 5.95 3.09
N VAL A 135 -3.78 7.17 2.85
CA VAL A 135 -3.67 7.82 1.54
C VAL A 135 -2.22 8.25 1.26
N ALA A 136 -1.50 8.74 2.28
CA ALA A 136 -0.07 9.03 2.15
C ALA A 136 0.74 7.74 1.89
N VAL A 137 0.44 6.66 2.61
CA VAL A 137 1.05 5.34 2.35
C VAL A 137 0.77 4.87 0.91
N LEU A 138 -0.45 5.07 0.41
CA LEU A 138 -0.82 4.72 -0.96
C LEU A 138 -0.04 5.55 -1.99
N GLY A 139 0.16 6.84 -1.75
CA GLY A 139 0.99 7.71 -2.59
C GLY A 139 2.43 7.18 -2.68
N ALA A 140 3.03 6.86 -1.54
CA ALA A 140 4.36 6.27 -1.50
C ALA A 140 4.44 4.90 -2.20
N LEU A 141 3.46 4.03 -1.96
CA LEU A 141 3.37 2.72 -2.60
C LEU A 141 3.34 2.83 -4.13
N VAL A 142 2.48 3.70 -4.65
CA VAL A 142 2.32 3.88 -6.10
C VAL A 142 3.58 4.48 -6.73
N THR A 143 4.21 5.44 -6.08
CA THR A 143 5.48 6.03 -6.54
C THR A 143 6.61 5.00 -6.61
N LEU A 144 6.78 4.20 -5.56
CA LEU A 144 7.85 3.19 -5.50
C LEU A 144 7.62 1.99 -6.43
N THR A 145 6.38 1.72 -6.83
CA THR A 145 6.07 0.53 -7.62
C THR A 145 5.70 0.82 -9.07
N GLY A 146 5.26 2.03 -9.38
CA GLY A 146 4.70 2.36 -10.69
C GLY A 146 3.48 1.51 -11.08
N ALA A 147 2.77 0.93 -10.10
CA ALA A 147 1.69 -0.02 -10.35
C ALA A 147 0.48 0.59 -11.05
N VAL A 148 0.19 1.84 -10.73
CA VAL A 148 -0.81 2.70 -11.37
C VAL A 148 -0.27 4.13 -11.39
N ARG A 149 -0.87 5.02 -12.19
CA ARG A 149 -0.51 6.45 -12.18
C ARG A 149 -1.10 7.16 -10.96
N ILE A 150 -0.41 8.15 -10.44
CA ILE A 150 -0.91 8.99 -9.32
C ILE A 150 -2.25 9.62 -9.68
N GLY A 151 -2.40 10.18 -10.89
CA GLY A 151 -3.66 10.75 -11.37
C GLY A 151 -4.84 9.77 -11.35
N SER A 152 -4.58 8.47 -11.51
CA SER A 152 -5.62 7.44 -11.41
C SER A 152 -6.11 7.26 -9.97
N ILE A 153 -5.22 7.40 -8.99
CA ILE A 153 -5.61 7.42 -7.57
C ILE A 153 -6.38 8.69 -7.23
N GLU A 154 -5.96 9.87 -7.74
CA GLU A 154 -6.67 11.14 -7.54
C GLU A 154 -8.12 11.05 -8.02
N MET A 155 -8.35 10.46 -9.19
CA MET A 155 -9.69 10.26 -9.74
C MET A 155 -10.55 9.35 -8.86
N VAL A 156 -10.00 8.25 -8.37
CA VAL A 156 -10.73 7.35 -7.46
C VAL A 156 -11.03 8.04 -6.11
N LEU A 157 -10.10 8.82 -5.58
CA LEU A 157 -10.33 9.60 -4.36
C LEU A 157 -11.48 10.59 -4.53
N ALA A 158 -11.54 11.29 -5.68
CA ALA A 158 -12.60 12.25 -5.98
C ALA A 158 -13.98 11.59 -6.12
N GLU A 159 -14.04 10.38 -6.69
CA GLU A 159 -15.30 9.64 -6.83
C GLU A 159 -15.79 9.03 -5.51
N ARG A 160 -14.86 8.56 -4.68
CA ARG A 160 -15.19 7.74 -3.51
C ARG A 160 -15.47 8.54 -2.26
N PHE A 161 -14.86 9.70 -2.11
CA PHE A 161 -14.99 10.52 -0.90
C PHE A 161 -15.80 11.80 -1.15
N PRO A 162 -16.57 12.28 -0.16
CA PRO A 162 -17.25 13.58 -0.24
C PRO A 162 -16.26 14.71 -0.53
N ALA A 163 -16.73 15.74 -1.24
CA ALA A 163 -15.90 16.89 -1.65
C ALA A 163 -15.15 17.56 -0.47
N ALA A 164 -15.74 17.55 0.72
CA ALA A 164 -15.12 18.09 1.93
C ALA A 164 -13.79 17.40 2.31
N HIS A 165 -13.53 16.20 1.82
CA HIS A 165 -12.30 15.44 2.10
C HIS A 165 -11.29 15.46 0.94
N HIS A 166 -11.66 16.00 -0.23
CA HIS A 166 -10.82 15.90 -1.43
C HIS A 166 -9.46 16.57 -1.24
N GLU A 167 -9.46 17.83 -0.78
CA GLU A 167 -8.19 18.56 -0.59
C GLU A 167 -7.27 17.86 0.42
N GLY A 168 -7.81 17.40 1.55
CA GLY A 168 -7.05 16.68 2.57
C GLY A 168 -6.46 15.36 2.03
N ASN A 169 -7.24 14.61 1.26
CA ASN A 169 -6.80 13.37 0.64
C ASN A 169 -5.72 13.62 -0.43
N LEU A 170 -5.87 14.63 -1.28
CA LEU A 170 -4.86 14.98 -2.28
C LEU A 170 -3.55 15.41 -1.62
N ARG A 171 -3.62 16.27 -0.60
CA ARG A 171 -2.42 16.66 0.17
C ARG A 171 -1.72 15.46 0.79
N ALA A 172 -2.46 14.50 1.33
CA ALA A 172 -1.89 13.29 1.89
C ALA A 172 -1.26 12.40 0.80
N LEU A 173 -1.93 12.22 -0.33
CA LEU A 173 -1.41 11.45 -1.47
C LEU A 173 -0.06 12.03 -1.92
N HIS A 174 -0.02 13.35 -2.18
CA HIS A 174 1.18 14.03 -2.65
C HIS A 174 2.29 14.07 -1.61
N LEU A 175 1.98 14.11 -0.31
CA LEU A 175 2.98 13.96 0.73
C LEU A 175 3.67 12.59 0.65
N GLY A 176 2.89 11.53 0.42
CA GLY A 176 3.45 10.19 0.22
C GLY A 176 4.33 10.10 -1.03
N VAL A 177 3.93 10.73 -2.13
CA VAL A 177 4.72 10.83 -3.37
C VAL A 177 6.05 11.53 -3.09
N GLU A 178 6.01 12.72 -2.50
CA GLU A 178 7.19 13.54 -2.18
C GLU A 178 8.23 12.77 -1.34
N LEU A 179 7.76 12.05 -0.33
CA LEU A 179 8.64 11.26 0.54
C LEU A 179 9.24 10.02 -0.14
N ALA A 180 8.55 9.50 -1.15
CA ALA A 180 8.97 8.29 -1.86
C ALA A 180 9.87 8.57 -3.08
N GLU A 181 9.75 9.72 -3.73
CA GLU A 181 10.52 10.09 -4.93
C GLU A 181 12.04 9.88 -4.79
N PRO A 182 12.70 10.30 -3.66
CA PRO A 182 14.13 10.07 -3.50
C PRO A 182 14.55 8.61 -3.40
N LEU A 183 13.60 7.71 -3.20
CA LEU A 183 13.80 6.27 -3.03
C LEU A 183 13.32 5.45 -4.24
N SER A 184 12.84 6.11 -5.31
CA SER A 184 12.22 5.44 -6.47
C SER A 184 13.22 4.94 -7.53
N ASP A 185 14.51 5.14 -7.31
CA ASP A 185 15.61 4.68 -8.19
C ASP A 185 15.96 3.21 -8.00
#